data_0e9f6b12cb81d48fcab332a6e28c97db
#
_entry.id   0e9f6b12cb81d48fcab332a6e28c97db
#
_cell.length_a   1.000
_cell.length_b   1.000
_cell.length_c   1.000
_cell.angle_alpha   90.00
_cell.angle_beta   90.00
_cell.angle_gamma   90.00
#
_symmetry.space_group_name_H-M   'P 1'
#
loop_
_entity.id
_entity.type
_entity.pdbx_description
1 polymer ?
#
loop_
_entity_poly.entity_id
_entity_poly.type
_entity_poly.pdbx_seq_one_letter_code
_entity_poly.pdbx_strand_id
1 'polypeptide(L)'
;GIEALRLPPAAAGTQADRIRADFLRWFFSSRKNGSSPVQKFLYAFYENGGDPRNADHAVRKLFELWTGTPKDDREPYANLMLAFALAHPSVEHARSRVRKPDGAILSPREVYDYFRDADRRGRLIGDVRRMSVSELLFITDARLPLSEFLWVEKKLRKRLGDRHLRQENWASATYSAVPYRMDKATQGVDPYDAYTFEEILDRGGVCADQAYFAATTAKCAGIPAVALGGDGPRGGHAWVVSLVGKNAWRQSGSYGYDTGTFRNVCSGNAQHESVLLNRGKEMRGGKFSHVLACVIFADALERLGEDRNALAVATYSTRAFPKLKFTWEQRLRILKNGRNVAADETLWRSLGRDVLRLGRRDPELAAFSLQIDRKYRFPTHNPAWETAMMRKELRVFKRTLDGTRGDLLLRVLEIQAADYKAKNDLKGLAVFYRRLMKENADRSDVFQAIFRQYQSFISGESNAVLMRAAKDAEAVFNKKIRTKTEEHFRLAKETSIQHIIADAYENAGAEKKAERLRGKADKRLQESAERYED
;
A
#
# COMPACT_ATOMS: atom_id res chain seq x y z
N GLY A 1 4.94 -16.10 26.97
CA GLY A 1 4.63 -14.80 26.42
C GLY A 1 5.19 -13.59 27.18
N ILE A 2 5.31 -13.62 28.50
CA ILE A 2 5.81 -12.47 29.28
C ILE A 2 7.36 -12.41 29.29
N GLU A 3 8.04 -13.52 29.11
CA GLU A 3 9.52 -13.56 28.97
C GLU A 3 10.04 -12.88 27.69
N ALA A 4 9.19 -12.73 26.67
CA ALA A 4 9.54 -12.02 25.44
C ALA A 4 9.57 -10.48 25.61
N LEU A 5 9.02 -9.96 26.70
CA LEU A 5 9.15 -8.55 27.06
C LEU A 5 10.53 -8.34 27.70
N ARG A 6 11.60 -8.46 26.89
CA ARG A 6 12.97 -8.10 27.30
C ARG A 6 13.08 -6.58 27.52
N LEU A 7 12.36 -6.09 28.52
CA LEU A 7 12.65 -4.78 29.07
C LEU A 7 14.07 -4.86 29.68
N PRO A 8 14.88 -3.80 29.61
CA PRO A 8 16.24 -3.82 30.16
C PRO A 8 16.25 -4.37 31.59
N PRO A 9 17.18 -5.27 31.95
CA PRO A 9 17.23 -5.81 33.30
C PRO A 9 17.43 -4.65 34.28
N ALA A 10 16.62 -4.61 35.32
CA ALA A 10 16.80 -3.69 36.46
C ALA A 10 17.15 -4.52 37.69
N ALA A 11 18.02 -4.00 38.57
CA ALA A 11 18.28 -4.65 39.84
C ALA A 11 17.04 -4.62 40.74
N ALA A 12 16.75 -5.73 41.42
CA ALA A 12 15.55 -5.87 42.23
C ALA A 12 15.44 -4.77 43.30
N GLY A 13 14.25 -4.18 43.46
CA GLY A 13 13.95 -3.14 44.45
C GLY A 13 14.33 -1.72 44.03
N THR A 14 14.85 -1.50 42.83
CA THR A 14 15.24 -0.18 42.33
C THR A 14 14.06 0.67 41.88
N GLN A 15 14.26 1.98 41.70
CA GLN A 15 13.29 2.89 41.08
C GLN A 15 12.90 2.42 39.67
N ALA A 16 13.85 1.84 38.93
CA ALA A 16 13.60 1.29 37.60
C ALA A 16 12.62 0.11 37.64
N ASP A 17 12.69 -0.76 38.64
CA ASP A 17 11.72 -1.85 38.84
C ASP A 17 10.32 -1.36 39.14
N ARG A 18 10.20 -0.30 39.93
CA ARG A 18 8.90 0.32 40.23
C ARG A 18 8.28 0.90 38.96
N ILE A 19 9.05 1.63 38.17
CA ILE A 19 8.59 2.20 36.89
C ILE A 19 8.12 1.09 35.94
N ARG A 20 8.89 -0.01 35.86
CA ARG A 20 8.54 -1.18 35.03
C ARG A 20 7.24 -1.83 35.53
N ALA A 21 7.08 -2.05 36.82
CA ALA A 21 5.88 -2.62 37.41
C ALA A 21 4.65 -1.72 37.16
N ASP A 22 4.81 -0.39 37.24
CA ASP A 22 3.75 0.57 36.93
C ASP A 22 3.35 0.53 35.46
N PHE A 23 4.33 0.43 34.54
CA PHE A 23 4.06 0.26 33.11
C PHE A 23 3.30 -1.04 32.84
N LEU A 24 3.75 -2.16 33.39
CA LEU A 24 3.08 -3.46 33.19
C LEU A 24 1.64 -3.44 33.76
N ARG A 25 1.45 -2.86 34.95
CA ARG A 25 0.10 -2.67 35.51
C ARG A 25 -0.79 -1.84 34.59
N TRP A 26 -0.28 -0.74 34.03
CA TRP A 26 -1.01 0.08 33.06
C TRP A 26 -1.28 -0.70 31.77
N PHE A 27 -0.26 -1.37 31.20
CA PHE A 27 -0.38 -2.06 29.92
C PHE A 27 -1.39 -3.21 29.95
N PHE A 28 -1.38 -3.99 31.03
CA PHE A 28 -2.28 -5.14 31.23
C PHE A 28 -3.56 -4.79 32.02
N SER A 29 -3.78 -3.53 32.38
CA SER A 29 -4.97 -3.15 33.15
C SER A 29 -6.26 -3.54 32.47
N SER A 30 -7.17 -4.23 33.16
CA SER A 30 -8.52 -4.44 32.68
C SER A 30 -9.35 -3.16 32.85
N ARG A 31 -10.22 -2.86 31.89
CA ARG A 31 -11.10 -1.68 31.95
C ARG A 31 -12.55 -2.12 31.98
N LYS A 32 -13.33 -1.53 32.89
CA LYS A 32 -14.78 -1.83 33.04
C LYS A 32 -15.55 -1.54 31.73
N ASN A 33 -15.16 -0.49 30.99
CA ASN A 33 -15.88 -0.03 29.79
C ASN A 33 -14.92 0.24 28.62
N GLY A 34 -14.17 -0.77 28.16
CA GLY A 34 -13.29 -0.60 27.00
C GLY A 34 -12.15 -1.59 26.93
N SER A 35 -11.44 -1.60 25.80
CA SER A 35 -10.27 -2.46 25.61
C SER A 35 -9.07 -1.94 26.41
N SER A 36 -8.33 -2.86 27.05
CA SER A 36 -7.06 -2.54 27.71
C SER A 36 -6.01 -2.06 26.71
N PRO A 37 -4.96 -1.35 27.15
CA PRO A 37 -3.86 -0.96 26.26
C PRO A 37 -3.25 -2.14 25.48
N VAL A 38 -3.03 -3.29 26.11
CA VAL A 38 -2.52 -4.49 25.44
C VAL A 38 -3.48 -5.03 24.39
N GLN A 39 -4.78 -5.02 24.62
CA GLN A 39 -5.77 -5.42 23.63
C GLN A 39 -5.76 -4.47 22.42
N LYS A 40 -5.72 -3.16 22.64
CA LYS A 40 -5.63 -2.15 21.60
C LYS A 40 -4.34 -2.31 20.79
N PHE A 41 -3.20 -2.57 21.47
CA PHE A 41 -1.92 -2.84 20.85
C PHE A 41 -2.00 -4.07 19.93
N LEU A 42 -2.45 -5.20 20.45
CA LEU A 42 -2.55 -6.45 19.70
C LEU A 42 -3.53 -6.31 18.52
N TYR A 43 -4.68 -5.69 18.73
CA TYR A 43 -5.67 -5.48 17.68
C TYR A 43 -5.09 -4.64 16.54
N ALA A 44 -4.48 -3.50 16.84
CA ALA A 44 -3.88 -2.65 15.82
C ALA A 44 -2.69 -3.34 15.12
N PHE A 45 -1.89 -4.10 15.86
CA PHE A 45 -0.77 -4.86 15.33
C PHE A 45 -1.24 -5.89 14.29
N TYR A 46 -2.16 -6.76 14.65
CA TYR A 46 -2.66 -7.80 13.74
C TYR A 46 -3.49 -7.23 12.58
N GLU A 47 -4.31 -6.24 12.84
CA GLU A 47 -5.13 -5.56 11.81
C GLU A 47 -4.26 -4.94 10.70
N ASN A 48 -3.09 -4.45 11.06
CA ASN A 48 -2.17 -3.79 10.12
C ASN A 48 -1.07 -4.73 9.59
N GLY A 49 -1.17 -6.04 9.85
CA GLY A 49 -0.22 -7.04 9.37
C GLY A 49 1.17 -6.90 10.01
N GLY A 50 1.21 -6.53 11.29
CA GLY A 50 2.45 -6.42 12.05
C GLY A 50 3.24 -7.73 12.06
N ASP A 51 4.56 -7.63 11.90
CA ASP A 51 5.45 -8.78 11.95
C ASP A 51 5.77 -9.12 13.42
N PRO A 52 5.48 -10.33 13.91
CA PRO A 52 5.80 -10.74 15.27
C PRO A 52 7.27 -10.56 15.68
N ARG A 53 8.19 -10.56 14.71
CA ARG A 53 9.63 -10.28 14.96
C ARG A 53 9.90 -8.85 15.42
N ASN A 54 9.00 -7.92 15.10
CA ASN A 54 9.09 -6.52 15.51
C ASN A 54 8.32 -6.21 16.79
N ALA A 55 7.61 -7.18 17.38
CA ALA A 55 6.79 -6.96 18.57
C ALA A 55 7.61 -6.47 19.79
N ASP A 56 8.80 -7.05 19.98
CA ASP A 56 9.71 -6.65 21.07
C ASP A 56 10.21 -5.21 20.92
N HIS A 57 10.51 -4.79 19.69
CA HIS A 57 10.88 -3.41 19.38
C HIS A 57 9.72 -2.46 19.71
N ALA A 58 8.51 -2.79 19.28
CA ALA A 58 7.34 -1.98 19.52
C ALA A 58 7.01 -1.83 21.03
N VAL A 59 7.17 -2.90 21.82
CA VAL A 59 6.95 -2.84 23.28
C VAL A 59 8.02 -1.99 23.97
N ARG A 60 9.29 -2.13 23.59
CA ARG A 60 10.37 -1.28 24.14
C ARG A 60 10.12 0.19 23.86
N LYS A 61 9.76 0.53 22.62
CA LYS A 61 9.41 1.89 22.23
C LYS A 61 8.18 2.42 22.98
N LEU A 62 7.18 1.57 23.20
CA LEU A 62 6.02 1.93 24.01
C LEU A 62 6.44 2.26 25.46
N PHE A 63 7.33 1.48 26.05
CA PHE A 63 7.85 1.74 27.39
C PHE A 63 8.59 3.09 27.47
N GLU A 64 9.44 3.40 26.47
CA GLU A 64 10.15 4.68 26.36
C GLU A 64 9.17 5.86 26.23
N LEU A 65 8.15 5.76 25.38
CA LEU A 65 7.12 6.77 25.21
C LEU A 65 6.33 6.96 26.51
N TRP A 66 5.93 5.86 27.15
CA TRP A 66 5.13 5.90 28.37
C TRP A 66 5.91 6.50 29.55
N THR A 67 7.19 6.15 29.74
CA THR A 67 8.03 6.69 30.81
C THR A 67 8.26 8.19 30.65
N GLY A 68 8.50 8.65 29.43
CA GLY A 68 8.70 10.06 29.15
C GLY A 68 7.43 10.89 29.01
N THR A 69 6.25 10.28 29.09
CA THR A 69 4.96 11.02 29.06
C THR A 69 4.51 11.37 30.47
N PRO A 70 4.12 12.64 30.75
CA PRO A 70 3.53 13.04 32.03
C PRO A 70 2.40 12.12 32.46
N LYS A 71 2.28 11.83 33.75
CA LYS A 71 1.28 10.87 34.28
C LYS A 71 -0.13 11.18 33.83
N ASP A 72 -0.51 12.45 33.86
CA ASP A 72 -1.88 12.90 33.51
C ASP A 72 -2.17 12.78 32.01
N ASP A 73 -1.13 12.72 31.16
CA ASP A 73 -1.26 12.59 29.72
C ASP A 73 -1.27 11.11 29.24
N ARG A 74 -0.86 10.15 30.10
CA ARG A 74 -0.72 8.73 29.69
C ARG A 74 -2.03 8.10 29.25
N GLU A 75 -3.14 8.39 29.94
CA GLU A 75 -4.45 7.86 29.57
C GLU A 75 -5.07 8.58 28.37
N PRO A 76 -5.16 9.92 28.34
CA PRO A 76 -5.71 10.64 27.18
C PRO A 76 -4.99 10.33 25.89
N TYR A 77 -3.67 10.13 25.91
CA TYR A 77 -2.85 9.86 24.72
C TYR A 77 -2.39 8.41 24.60
N ALA A 78 -3.03 7.47 25.31
CA ALA A 78 -2.67 6.04 25.24
C ALA A 78 -2.71 5.50 23.80
N ASN A 79 -3.75 5.81 23.03
CA ASN A 79 -3.86 5.36 21.64
C ASN A 79 -2.75 5.96 20.77
N LEU A 80 -2.37 7.20 20.99
CA LEU A 80 -1.30 7.87 20.26
C LEU A 80 0.06 7.22 20.58
N MET A 81 0.36 6.96 21.86
CA MET A 81 1.57 6.22 22.24
C MET A 81 1.65 4.85 21.58
N LEU A 82 0.54 4.10 21.61
CA LEU A 82 0.45 2.78 21.00
C LEU A 82 0.70 2.84 19.48
N ALA A 83 0.15 3.85 18.79
CA ALA A 83 0.36 4.03 17.35
C ALA A 83 1.83 4.32 17.02
N PHE A 84 2.46 5.23 17.74
CA PHE A 84 3.90 5.52 17.55
C PHE A 84 4.79 4.33 17.89
N ALA A 85 4.43 3.53 18.89
CA ALA A 85 5.16 2.31 19.23
C ALA A 85 5.06 1.23 18.15
N LEU A 86 3.92 1.14 17.47
CA LEU A 86 3.67 0.15 16.41
C LEU A 86 4.22 0.54 15.03
N ALA A 87 4.72 1.76 14.85
CA ALA A 87 5.31 2.18 13.59
C ALA A 87 6.56 1.35 13.28
N HIS A 88 6.63 0.83 12.04
CA HIS A 88 7.72 -0.05 11.60
C HIS A 88 9.04 0.73 11.51
N PRO A 89 10.18 0.19 11.96
CA PRO A 89 11.45 0.90 11.95
C PRO A 89 11.86 1.48 10.59
N SER A 90 11.58 0.76 9.50
CA SER A 90 11.90 1.25 8.16
C SER A 90 11.09 2.47 7.72
N VAL A 91 9.95 2.73 8.36
CA VAL A 91 9.10 3.91 8.10
C VAL A 91 9.59 5.07 8.97
N GLU A 92 9.97 4.78 10.21
CA GLU A 92 10.51 5.76 11.15
C GLU A 92 11.82 6.38 10.68
N HIS A 93 12.65 5.58 10.00
CA HIS A 93 13.95 6.01 9.46
C HIS A 93 13.88 6.42 7.98
N ALA A 94 12.68 6.53 7.40
CA ALA A 94 12.53 7.02 6.04
C ALA A 94 13.10 8.44 5.90
N ARG A 95 13.75 8.73 4.78
CA ARG A 95 14.27 10.08 4.52
C ARG A 95 13.12 11.07 4.35
N SER A 96 13.28 12.26 4.93
CA SER A 96 12.41 13.38 4.62
C SER A 96 12.52 13.75 3.12
N ARG A 97 11.45 14.21 2.54
CA ARG A 97 11.47 14.79 1.19
C ARG A 97 11.95 16.24 1.19
N VAL A 98 11.90 16.92 2.32
CA VAL A 98 12.48 18.27 2.46
C VAL A 98 13.99 18.16 2.29
N ARG A 99 14.55 18.82 1.28
CA ARG A 99 15.95 18.71 0.86
C ARG A 99 16.88 19.60 1.68
N LYS A 100 16.40 20.80 2.02
CA LYS A 100 17.10 21.81 2.80
C LYS A 100 16.20 22.19 3.99
N PRO A 101 16.13 21.35 5.03
CA PRO A 101 15.24 21.62 6.15
C PRO A 101 15.77 22.80 6.97
N ASP A 102 14.86 23.67 7.36
CA ASP A 102 15.10 24.69 8.38
C ASP A 102 15.00 24.00 9.75
N GLY A 103 16.14 23.59 10.26
CA GLY A 103 16.29 22.79 11.48
C GLY A 103 16.32 21.28 11.26
N ALA A 104 16.41 20.53 12.34
CA ALA A 104 16.49 19.07 12.33
C ALA A 104 15.15 18.44 11.97
N ILE A 105 15.19 17.31 11.26
CA ILE A 105 14.00 16.46 11.07
C ILE A 105 13.63 15.84 12.40
N LEU A 106 12.39 16.05 12.85
CA LEU A 106 11.92 15.55 14.13
C LEU A 106 12.05 14.02 14.23
N SER A 107 12.54 13.55 15.37
CA SER A 107 12.49 12.14 15.73
C SER A 107 11.04 11.67 15.96
N PRO A 108 10.74 10.37 15.91
CA PRO A 108 9.40 9.86 16.23
C PRO A 108 8.91 10.32 17.62
N ARG A 109 9.80 10.44 18.58
CA ARG A 109 9.47 10.96 19.92
C ARG A 109 9.05 12.43 19.88
N GLU A 110 9.79 13.27 19.19
CA GLU A 110 9.49 14.70 19.07
C GLU A 110 8.18 14.92 18.30
N VAL A 111 7.89 14.11 17.27
CA VAL A 111 6.61 14.15 16.56
C VAL A 111 5.45 13.75 17.49
N TYR A 112 5.62 12.72 18.32
CA TYR A 112 4.63 12.35 19.35
C TYR A 112 4.40 13.50 20.31
N ASP A 113 5.46 14.11 20.86
CA ASP A 113 5.37 15.24 21.79
C ASP A 113 4.69 16.45 21.13
N TYR A 114 5.01 16.73 19.83
CA TYR A 114 4.32 17.78 19.07
C TYR A 114 2.81 17.56 19.01
N PHE A 115 2.35 16.34 18.63
CA PHE A 115 0.91 16.06 18.55
C PHE A 115 0.21 16.20 19.89
N ARG A 116 0.80 15.67 20.96
CA ARG A 116 0.27 15.82 22.30
C ARG A 116 0.12 17.29 22.72
N ASP A 117 1.17 18.07 22.53
CA ASP A 117 1.21 19.47 22.92
C ASP A 117 0.33 20.35 22.02
N ALA A 118 0.25 20.07 20.74
CA ALA A 118 -0.62 20.76 19.80
C ALA A 118 -2.11 20.48 20.11
N ASP A 119 -2.47 19.23 20.43
CA ASP A 119 -3.82 18.84 20.85
C ASP A 119 -4.23 19.53 22.16
N ARG A 120 -3.36 19.51 23.17
CA ARG A 120 -3.62 20.22 24.46
C ARG A 120 -3.90 21.71 24.28
N ARG A 121 -3.31 22.32 23.27
CA ARG A 121 -3.51 23.74 22.93
C ARG A 121 -4.63 23.97 21.92
N GLY A 122 -5.40 22.93 21.53
CA GLY A 122 -6.50 23.05 20.57
C GLY A 122 -6.06 23.43 19.15
N ARG A 123 -4.82 23.09 18.76
CA ARG A 123 -4.23 23.49 17.46
C ARG A 123 -4.41 22.46 16.35
N LEU A 124 -4.78 21.22 16.69
CA LEU A 124 -5.05 20.17 15.73
C LEU A 124 -6.48 20.25 15.19
N ILE A 125 -6.67 19.81 13.97
CA ILE A 125 -8.00 19.60 13.36
C ILE A 125 -8.50 18.20 13.66
N GLY A 126 -7.63 17.18 13.59
CA GLY A 126 -7.96 15.80 13.95
C GLY A 126 -7.99 15.60 15.46
N ASP A 127 -9.00 14.89 15.96
CA ASP A 127 -9.14 14.56 17.39
C ASP A 127 -8.31 13.31 17.73
N VAL A 128 -7.01 13.51 17.96
CA VAL A 128 -6.04 12.42 18.21
C VAL A 128 -6.33 11.63 19.49
N ARG A 129 -7.15 12.16 20.42
CA ARG A 129 -7.54 11.44 21.63
C ARG A 129 -8.66 10.43 21.40
N ARG A 130 -9.54 10.69 20.40
CA ARG A 130 -10.69 9.82 20.12
C ARG A 130 -10.46 8.83 19.00
N MET A 131 -9.41 9.01 18.20
CA MET A 131 -9.06 8.08 17.15
C MET A 131 -8.55 6.74 17.71
N SER A 132 -8.81 5.66 16.98
CA SER A 132 -8.25 4.34 17.27
C SER A 132 -6.74 4.30 16.99
N VAL A 133 -6.05 3.33 17.59
CA VAL A 133 -4.62 3.10 17.33
C VAL A 133 -4.36 2.89 15.83
N SER A 134 -5.21 2.11 15.16
CA SER A 134 -5.09 1.82 13.72
C SER A 134 -5.31 3.04 12.82
N GLU A 135 -6.12 4.00 13.23
CA GLU A 135 -6.26 5.28 12.53
C GLU A 135 -5.01 6.15 12.76
N LEU A 136 -4.57 6.28 14.00
CA LEU A 136 -3.41 7.10 14.38
C LEU A 136 -2.09 6.62 13.80
N LEU A 137 -1.96 5.35 13.41
CA LEU A 137 -0.77 4.86 12.69
C LEU A 137 -0.44 5.74 11.47
N PHE A 138 -1.44 6.27 10.78
CA PHE A 138 -1.26 7.04 9.55
C PHE A 138 -0.95 8.53 9.74
N ILE A 139 -0.57 8.95 10.96
CA ILE A 139 0.09 10.24 11.23
C ILE A 139 1.54 10.07 11.70
N THR A 140 1.96 8.85 12.07
CA THR A 140 3.24 8.62 12.74
C THR A 140 4.47 8.71 11.83
N ASP A 141 4.27 8.67 10.51
CA ASP A 141 5.33 8.70 9.49
C ASP A 141 5.60 10.12 8.93
N ALA A 142 5.14 11.16 9.60
CA ALA A 142 5.39 12.54 9.22
C ALA A 142 6.84 12.95 9.55
N ARG A 143 7.78 12.68 8.63
CA ARG A 143 9.22 12.94 8.76
C ARG A 143 9.58 14.34 8.25
N LEU A 144 9.41 15.34 9.10
CA LEU A 144 9.53 16.76 8.77
C LEU A 144 10.29 17.54 9.85
N PRO A 145 10.88 18.70 9.51
CA PRO A 145 11.32 19.67 10.50
C PRO A 145 10.12 20.33 11.19
N LEU A 146 10.31 20.85 12.39
CA LEU A 146 9.27 21.52 13.16
C LEU A 146 8.65 22.71 12.38
N SER A 147 9.46 23.40 11.58
CA SER A 147 9.01 24.52 10.75
C SER A 147 7.85 24.16 9.82
N GLU A 148 7.86 22.96 9.21
CA GLU A 148 6.78 22.50 8.33
C GLU A 148 5.48 22.24 9.11
N PHE A 149 5.54 21.66 10.31
CA PHE A 149 4.37 21.51 11.19
C PHE A 149 3.76 22.86 11.56
N LEU A 150 4.61 23.82 11.96
CA LEU A 150 4.17 25.17 12.32
C LEU A 150 3.66 25.95 11.11
N TRP A 151 4.20 25.70 9.92
CA TRP A 151 3.72 26.30 8.69
C TRP A 151 2.29 25.84 8.37
N VAL A 152 1.99 24.54 8.50
CA VAL A 152 0.62 24.02 8.33
C VAL A 152 -0.34 24.65 9.34
N GLU A 153 0.07 24.71 10.60
CA GLU A 153 -0.76 25.28 11.68
C GLU A 153 -1.09 26.75 11.45
N LYS A 154 -0.10 27.57 11.08
CA LYS A 154 -0.23 29.04 11.08
C LYS A 154 -0.49 29.62 9.71
N LYS A 155 0.22 29.13 8.66
CA LYS A 155 0.19 29.72 7.31
C LYS A 155 -0.81 29.04 6.38
N LEU A 156 -0.81 27.70 6.30
CA LEU A 156 -1.68 26.98 5.38
C LEU A 156 -3.17 27.26 5.68
N ARG A 157 -3.55 27.17 6.95
CA ARG A 157 -4.94 27.43 7.36
C ARG A 157 -5.40 28.85 7.02
N LYS A 158 -4.53 29.83 7.20
CA LYS A 158 -4.82 31.21 6.82
C LYS A 158 -4.92 31.39 5.30
N ARG A 159 -4.05 30.74 4.52
CA ARG A 159 -4.02 30.82 3.03
C ARG A 159 -5.24 30.20 2.37
N LEU A 160 -5.68 29.04 2.86
CA LEU A 160 -6.81 28.30 2.28
C LEU A 160 -8.15 28.61 2.96
N GLY A 161 -8.15 29.45 4.01
CA GLY A 161 -9.34 29.83 4.75
C GLY A 161 -9.71 28.84 5.85
N ASP A 162 -9.49 29.23 7.10
CA ASP A 162 -9.66 28.40 8.32
C ASP A 162 -11.06 27.75 8.43
N ARG A 163 -12.10 28.47 7.95
CA ARG A 163 -13.49 28.00 7.99
C ARG A 163 -13.80 26.84 7.04
N HIS A 164 -12.94 26.65 6.02
CA HIS A 164 -13.14 25.65 4.97
C HIS A 164 -12.31 24.40 5.17
N LEU A 165 -11.25 24.43 5.97
CA LEU A 165 -10.38 23.29 6.23
C LEU A 165 -10.85 22.51 7.45
N ARG A 166 -11.68 21.50 7.21
CA ARG A 166 -12.13 20.52 8.18
C ARG A 166 -11.57 19.14 7.86
N GLN A 167 -11.62 18.22 8.81
CA GLN A 167 -11.14 16.85 8.61
C GLN A 167 -11.74 16.21 7.35
N GLU A 168 -13.02 16.38 7.10
CA GLU A 168 -13.74 15.75 6.00
C GLU A 168 -13.35 16.25 4.60
N ASN A 169 -12.80 17.46 4.48
CA ASN A 169 -12.45 18.04 3.18
C ASN A 169 -10.97 18.44 3.05
N TRP A 170 -10.17 18.26 4.11
CA TRP A 170 -8.76 18.67 4.12
C TRP A 170 -7.99 18.17 2.90
N ALA A 171 -8.00 16.84 2.68
CA ALA A 171 -7.23 16.24 1.61
C ALA A 171 -7.67 16.70 0.21
N SER A 172 -8.97 16.86 -0.04
CA SER A 172 -9.45 17.36 -1.33
C SER A 172 -9.09 18.82 -1.55
N ALA A 173 -9.26 19.67 -0.55
CA ALA A 173 -8.94 21.09 -0.62
C ALA A 173 -7.44 21.31 -0.84
N THR A 174 -6.59 20.64 -0.07
CA THR A 174 -5.14 20.80 -0.17
C THR A 174 -4.56 20.15 -1.44
N TYR A 175 -5.11 19.02 -1.91
CA TYR A 175 -4.73 18.44 -3.20
C TYR A 175 -4.98 19.41 -4.36
N SER A 176 -6.17 20.01 -4.41
CA SER A 176 -6.57 20.93 -5.46
C SER A 176 -5.92 22.31 -5.35
N ALA A 177 -5.40 22.68 -4.18
CA ALA A 177 -4.73 23.96 -3.97
C ALA A 177 -3.35 24.06 -4.64
N VAL A 178 -2.69 22.92 -4.89
CA VAL A 178 -1.39 22.89 -5.57
C VAL A 178 -1.62 22.99 -7.08
N PRO A 179 -1.18 24.07 -7.76
CA PRO A 179 -1.32 24.22 -9.20
C PRO A 179 -0.62 23.08 -9.95
N TYR A 180 -1.24 22.57 -11.01
CA TYR A 180 -0.62 21.51 -11.80
C TYR A 180 0.42 22.10 -12.76
N ARG A 181 1.63 21.48 -12.83
CA ARG A 181 2.74 21.92 -13.68
C ARG A 181 2.95 20.98 -14.85
N MET A 182 2.64 21.45 -16.05
CA MET A 182 2.82 20.68 -17.28
C MET A 182 4.30 20.53 -17.67
N ASP A 183 5.12 21.57 -17.49
CA ASP A 183 6.57 21.52 -17.74
C ASP A 183 7.27 20.46 -16.88
N LYS A 184 6.88 20.32 -15.61
CA LYS A 184 7.36 19.23 -14.76
C LYS A 184 6.89 17.87 -15.26
N ALA A 185 5.64 17.77 -15.70
CA ALA A 185 5.06 16.50 -16.16
C ALA A 185 5.69 16.00 -17.47
N THR A 186 6.03 16.90 -18.38
CA THR A 186 6.46 16.58 -19.75
C THR A 186 7.96 16.70 -19.97
N GLN A 187 8.61 17.65 -19.31
CA GLN A 187 10.04 17.96 -19.50
C GLN A 187 10.89 17.57 -18.29
N GLY A 188 10.27 17.16 -17.17
CA GLY A 188 10.98 16.77 -15.97
C GLY A 188 11.60 17.94 -15.19
N VAL A 189 11.15 19.17 -15.44
CA VAL A 189 11.63 20.35 -14.72
C VAL A 189 11.36 20.22 -13.23
N ASP A 190 12.39 20.37 -12.39
CA ASP A 190 12.23 20.41 -10.94
C ASP A 190 12.17 21.86 -10.46
N PRO A 191 11.00 22.38 -10.04
CA PRO A 191 10.84 23.77 -9.67
C PRO A 191 11.28 24.10 -8.24
N TYR A 192 11.73 23.10 -7.46
CA TYR A 192 11.94 23.25 -6.03
C TYR A 192 13.41 23.32 -5.64
N ASP A 193 13.75 24.20 -4.72
CA ASP A 193 15.05 24.26 -4.06
C ASP A 193 15.12 23.34 -2.84
N ALA A 194 14.13 23.47 -1.95
CA ALA A 194 14.07 22.76 -0.67
C ALA A 194 12.94 21.73 -0.57
N TYR A 195 11.98 21.75 -1.49
CA TYR A 195 10.80 20.90 -1.48
C TYR A 195 9.96 21.04 -0.20
N THR A 196 9.81 22.30 0.27
CA THR A 196 8.95 22.67 1.40
C THR A 196 7.49 22.76 0.99
N PHE A 197 6.57 22.76 1.95
CA PHE A 197 5.14 22.96 1.66
C PHE A 197 4.87 24.32 1.01
N GLU A 198 5.59 25.36 1.42
CA GLU A 198 5.46 26.68 0.82
C GLU A 198 5.85 26.67 -0.67
N GLU A 199 6.98 26.06 -1.00
CA GLU A 199 7.41 25.92 -2.40
C GLU A 199 6.43 25.09 -3.24
N ILE A 200 5.93 23.97 -2.71
CA ILE A 200 4.98 23.12 -3.43
C ILE A 200 3.68 23.89 -3.71
N LEU A 201 3.19 24.64 -2.74
CA LEU A 201 1.96 25.41 -2.91
C LEU A 201 2.14 26.60 -3.87
N ASP A 202 3.27 27.29 -3.80
CA ASP A 202 3.53 28.49 -4.60
C ASP A 202 3.98 28.19 -6.03
N ARG A 203 4.84 27.18 -6.18
CA ARG A 203 5.43 26.82 -7.48
C ARG A 203 4.62 25.76 -8.23
N GLY A 204 3.65 25.12 -7.58
CA GLY A 204 2.86 24.02 -8.15
C GLY A 204 3.66 22.75 -8.35
N GLY A 205 3.01 21.68 -8.84
CA GLY A 205 3.64 20.38 -9.04
C GLY A 205 2.79 19.41 -9.87
N VAL A 206 3.24 18.17 -9.97
CA VAL A 206 2.47 17.08 -10.60
C VAL A 206 1.64 16.33 -9.56
N CYS A 207 0.85 15.35 -10.00
CA CYS A 207 0.00 14.54 -9.12
C CYS A 207 0.74 13.96 -7.89
N ALA A 208 2.01 13.60 -8.04
CA ALA A 208 2.82 13.09 -6.93
C ALA A 208 3.12 14.17 -5.86
N ASP A 209 3.32 15.42 -6.29
CA ASP A 209 3.52 16.57 -5.40
C ASP A 209 2.21 16.96 -4.73
N GLN A 210 1.10 16.99 -5.48
CA GLN A 210 -0.24 17.23 -4.97
C GLN A 210 -0.63 16.19 -3.90
N ALA A 211 -0.40 14.90 -4.18
CA ALA A 211 -0.70 13.81 -3.24
C ALA A 211 0.18 13.86 -1.99
N TYR A 212 1.48 14.14 -2.15
CA TYR A 212 2.40 14.32 -1.03
C TYR A 212 1.99 15.50 -0.16
N PHE A 213 1.73 16.66 -0.77
CA PHE A 213 1.30 17.86 -0.05
C PHE A 213 0.01 17.60 0.74
N ALA A 214 -1.01 17.04 0.08
CA ALA A 214 -2.30 16.78 0.71
C ALA A 214 -2.20 15.77 1.86
N ALA A 215 -1.49 14.64 1.66
CA ALA A 215 -1.35 13.62 2.70
C ALA A 215 -0.51 14.12 3.87
N THR A 216 0.59 14.83 3.60
CA THR A 216 1.54 15.20 4.66
C THR A 216 1.04 16.40 5.46
N THR A 217 0.40 17.39 4.83
CA THR A 217 -0.26 18.49 5.56
C THR A 217 -1.45 18.00 6.39
N ALA A 218 -2.20 16.99 5.91
CA ALA A 218 -3.24 16.34 6.70
C ALA A 218 -2.65 15.71 7.98
N LYS A 219 -1.54 14.96 7.86
CA LYS A 219 -0.84 14.38 9.02
C LYS A 219 -0.41 15.46 10.01
N CYS A 220 0.20 16.55 9.54
CA CYS A 220 0.59 17.67 10.42
C CYS A 220 -0.59 18.27 11.19
N ALA A 221 -1.79 18.26 10.60
CA ALA A 221 -3.03 18.69 11.23
C ALA A 221 -3.69 17.62 12.14
N GLY A 222 -3.02 16.48 12.37
CA GLY A 222 -3.56 15.36 13.15
C GLY A 222 -4.59 14.51 12.41
N ILE A 223 -4.69 14.61 11.09
CA ILE A 223 -5.62 13.87 10.25
C ILE A 223 -4.89 12.69 9.60
N PRO A 224 -5.26 11.43 9.89
CA PRO A 224 -4.69 10.26 9.24
C PRO A 224 -4.86 10.30 7.71
N ALA A 225 -3.76 10.17 6.98
CA ALA A 225 -3.76 10.20 5.54
C ALA A 225 -2.60 9.42 4.93
N VAL A 226 -2.74 8.96 3.69
CA VAL A 226 -1.69 8.32 2.92
C VAL A 226 -1.70 8.84 1.48
N ALA A 227 -0.52 9.14 0.95
CA ALA A 227 -0.34 9.32 -0.48
C ALA A 227 -0.23 7.94 -1.15
N LEU A 228 -0.92 7.78 -2.27
CA LEU A 228 -0.93 6.55 -3.04
C LEU A 228 -0.29 6.80 -4.40
N GLY A 229 0.37 5.77 -4.91
CA GLY A 229 0.78 5.70 -6.31
C GLY A 229 0.11 4.51 -6.96
N GLY A 230 -0.31 4.67 -8.20
CA GLY A 230 -0.95 3.61 -8.97
C GLY A 230 -0.93 3.89 -10.46
N ASP A 231 -1.30 2.88 -11.21
CA ASP A 231 -1.44 2.96 -12.65
C ASP A 231 -2.90 2.80 -13.06
N GLY A 232 -3.26 3.40 -14.16
CA GLY A 232 -4.61 3.34 -14.68
C GLY A 232 -4.66 3.59 -16.19
N PRO A 233 -5.85 3.67 -16.80
CA PRO A 233 -5.99 3.86 -18.25
C PRO A 233 -5.24 5.08 -18.81
N ARG A 234 -4.98 6.05 -17.96
CA ARG A 234 -4.27 7.30 -18.30
C ARG A 234 -2.81 7.34 -17.84
N GLY A 235 -2.14 6.25 -17.36
CA GLY A 235 -0.78 6.08 -16.86
C GLY A 235 -0.63 6.13 -15.37
N GLY A 236 0.61 6.36 -14.93
CA GLY A 236 0.90 6.54 -13.53
C GLY A 236 0.19 7.76 -12.97
N HIS A 237 -0.39 7.63 -11.78
CA HIS A 237 -1.04 8.71 -11.07
C HIS A 237 -0.78 8.59 -9.57
N ALA A 238 -0.90 9.73 -8.87
CA ALA A 238 -0.82 9.76 -7.42
C ALA A 238 -2.01 10.53 -6.85
N TRP A 239 -2.58 10.01 -5.78
CA TRP A 239 -3.71 10.60 -5.07
C TRP A 239 -3.59 10.37 -3.57
N VAL A 240 -4.59 10.76 -2.82
CA VAL A 240 -4.58 10.66 -1.36
C VAL A 240 -5.82 9.93 -0.86
N VAL A 241 -5.65 9.10 0.16
CA VAL A 241 -6.75 8.59 0.99
C VAL A 241 -6.59 9.16 2.39
N SER A 242 -7.64 9.75 2.92
CA SER A 242 -7.64 10.37 4.26
C SER A 242 -8.84 9.95 5.09
N LEU A 243 -8.67 10.01 6.40
CA LEU A 243 -9.75 9.78 7.36
C LEU A 243 -10.66 11.01 7.41
N VAL A 244 -11.92 10.84 7.01
CA VAL A 244 -12.92 11.92 6.97
C VAL A 244 -13.93 11.87 8.13
N GLY A 245 -13.84 10.83 8.96
CA GLY A 245 -14.68 10.60 10.12
C GLY A 245 -14.36 9.26 10.75
N LYS A 246 -15.00 8.87 11.83
CA LYS A 246 -14.73 7.62 12.55
C LYS A 246 -14.78 6.41 11.59
N ASN A 247 -13.63 5.74 11.40
CA ASN A 247 -13.44 4.62 10.48
C ASN A 247 -13.93 4.90 9.03
N ALA A 248 -14.01 6.17 8.63
CA ALA A 248 -14.47 6.57 7.31
C ALA A 248 -13.29 7.15 6.51
N TRP A 249 -12.81 6.39 5.53
CA TRP A 249 -11.72 6.78 4.64
C TRP A 249 -12.26 7.17 3.27
N ARG A 250 -11.69 8.20 2.67
CA ARG A 250 -12.10 8.73 1.36
C ARG A 250 -10.89 9.03 0.49
N GLN A 251 -11.02 8.72 -0.79
CA GLN A 251 -10.09 9.15 -1.83
C GLN A 251 -10.31 10.62 -2.19
N SER A 252 -9.21 11.31 -2.52
CA SER A 252 -9.23 12.65 -3.11
C SER A 252 -8.15 12.71 -4.20
N GLY A 253 -8.49 13.32 -5.35
CA GLY A 253 -7.58 13.41 -6.50
C GLY A 253 -7.38 12.09 -7.27
N SER A 254 -8.23 11.07 -7.06
CA SER A 254 -8.08 9.77 -7.73
C SER A 254 -8.56 9.77 -9.19
N TYR A 255 -9.48 10.65 -9.56
CA TYR A 255 -10.05 10.75 -10.91
C TYR A 255 -10.48 9.40 -11.52
N GLY A 256 -11.02 8.51 -10.69
CA GLY A 256 -11.47 7.18 -11.11
C GLY A 256 -10.38 6.10 -11.16
N TYR A 257 -9.18 6.37 -10.64
CA TYR A 257 -8.17 5.33 -10.42
C TYR A 257 -8.49 4.53 -9.15
N ASP A 258 -8.25 3.22 -9.18
CA ASP A 258 -8.59 2.29 -8.11
C ASP A 258 -7.51 1.20 -7.85
N THR A 259 -6.34 1.37 -8.43
CA THR A 259 -5.21 0.44 -8.28
C THR A 259 -4.10 1.01 -7.39
N GLY A 260 -4.43 1.99 -6.53
CA GLY A 260 -3.48 2.66 -5.67
C GLY A 260 -2.91 1.78 -4.58
N THR A 261 -1.61 1.90 -4.39
CA THR A 261 -0.89 1.25 -3.31
C THR A 261 -0.20 2.25 -2.40
N PHE A 262 -0.07 1.90 -1.14
CA PHE A 262 0.66 2.65 -0.14
C PHE A 262 1.52 1.72 0.71
N ARG A 263 2.52 2.28 1.37
CA ARG A 263 3.31 1.56 2.35
C ARG A 263 2.61 1.59 3.71
N ASN A 264 2.25 0.42 4.24
CA ASN A 264 1.63 0.35 5.56
C ASN A 264 2.65 0.69 6.65
N VAL A 265 2.27 1.57 7.56
CA VAL A 265 3.17 2.10 8.59
C VAL A 265 3.57 1.04 9.62
N CYS A 266 2.70 0.08 9.93
CA CYS A 266 2.96 -0.97 10.92
C CYS A 266 3.74 -2.15 10.34
N SER A 267 3.36 -2.63 9.14
CA SER A 267 4.01 -3.79 8.50
C SER A 267 5.21 -3.44 7.64
N GLY A 268 5.35 -2.18 7.22
CA GLY A 268 6.35 -1.74 6.26
C GLY A 268 6.12 -2.24 4.82
N ASN A 269 5.07 -3.01 4.56
CA ASN A 269 4.76 -3.62 3.27
C ASN A 269 3.84 -2.74 2.41
N ALA A 270 3.90 -2.92 1.10
CA ALA A 270 2.94 -2.31 0.19
C ALA A 270 1.56 -2.96 0.38
N GLN A 271 0.53 -2.13 0.48
CA GLN A 271 -0.87 -2.55 0.57
C GLN A 271 -1.72 -1.78 -0.43
N HIS A 272 -2.80 -2.41 -0.89
CA HIS A 272 -3.78 -1.75 -1.74
C HIS A 272 -4.72 -0.87 -0.92
N GLU A 273 -5.16 0.26 -1.48
CA GLU A 273 -6.03 1.24 -0.80
C GLU A 273 -7.37 0.67 -0.34
N SER A 274 -7.87 -0.40 -0.98
CA SER A 274 -9.11 -1.08 -0.56
C SER A 274 -9.07 -1.53 0.91
N VAL A 275 -7.88 -1.79 1.46
CA VAL A 275 -7.71 -2.11 2.88
C VAL A 275 -8.19 -0.98 3.78
N LEU A 276 -7.95 0.27 3.40
CA LEU A 276 -8.43 1.45 4.14
C LEU A 276 -9.90 1.76 3.83
N LEU A 277 -10.26 1.79 2.54
CA LEU A 277 -11.60 2.16 2.09
C LEU A 277 -12.69 1.18 2.58
N ASN A 278 -12.36 -0.10 2.76
CA ASN A 278 -13.28 -1.13 3.26
C ASN A 278 -13.33 -1.19 4.79
N ARG A 279 -12.33 -0.65 5.52
CA ARG A 279 -12.31 -0.67 6.98
C ARG A 279 -13.61 -0.19 7.59
N GLY A 280 -14.10 0.95 7.17
CA GLY A 280 -15.31 1.55 7.72
C GLY A 280 -16.60 0.72 7.52
N LYS A 281 -16.65 -0.11 6.49
CA LYS A 281 -17.81 -0.97 6.19
C LYS A 281 -17.82 -2.25 7.03
N GLU A 282 -16.65 -2.81 7.29
CA GLU A 282 -16.49 -4.14 7.91
C GLU A 282 -16.26 -4.07 9.43
N MET A 283 -15.74 -2.96 9.93
CA MET A 283 -15.41 -2.77 11.34
C MET A 283 -16.59 -2.26 12.20
N ARG A 284 -17.77 -2.13 11.63
CA ARG A 284 -18.96 -1.69 12.38
C ARG A 284 -19.53 -2.85 13.20
N GLY A 285 -19.24 -2.84 14.50
CA GLY A 285 -19.85 -3.74 15.50
C GLY A 285 -18.88 -4.65 16.25
N GLY A 286 -19.34 -5.21 17.37
CA GLY A 286 -18.57 -6.08 18.26
C GLY A 286 -18.04 -7.38 17.62
N LYS A 287 -18.57 -7.78 16.48
CA LYS A 287 -18.10 -8.96 15.73
C LYS A 287 -16.65 -8.83 15.27
N PHE A 288 -16.19 -7.64 14.89
CA PHE A 288 -14.80 -7.45 14.44
C PHE A 288 -13.80 -7.67 15.58
N SER A 289 -14.04 -7.09 16.75
CA SER A 289 -13.20 -7.30 17.94
C SER A 289 -13.16 -8.79 18.34
N HIS A 290 -14.27 -9.49 18.19
CA HIS A 290 -14.34 -10.93 18.44
C HIS A 290 -13.45 -11.71 17.47
N VAL A 291 -13.48 -11.39 16.17
CA VAL A 291 -12.61 -12.05 15.20
C VAL A 291 -11.13 -11.75 15.45
N LEU A 292 -10.77 -10.51 15.81
CA LEU A 292 -9.40 -10.20 16.20
C LEU A 292 -8.95 -11.00 17.43
N ALA A 293 -9.83 -11.15 18.43
CA ALA A 293 -9.56 -12.01 19.57
C ALA A 293 -9.33 -13.48 19.14
N CYS A 294 -10.14 -14.00 18.22
CA CYS A 294 -9.94 -15.34 17.65
C CYS A 294 -8.60 -15.44 16.90
N VAL A 295 -8.20 -14.43 16.13
CA VAL A 295 -6.90 -14.42 15.43
C VAL A 295 -5.74 -14.48 16.42
N ILE A 296 -5.79 -13.70 17.50
CA ILE A 296 -4.78 -13.71 18.56
C ILE A 296 -4.75 -15.07 19.26
N PHE A 297 -5.92 -15.63 19.54
CA PHE A 297 -6.05 -16.93 20.19
C PHE A 297 -5.53 -18.08 19.30
N ALA A 298 -5.83 -18.06 17.99
CA ALA A 298 -5.28 -19.02 17.04
C ALA A 298 -3.74 -18.96 16.98
N ASP A 299 -3.15 -17.77 17.03
CA ASP A 299 -1.71 -17.58 17.10
C ASP A 299 -1.10 -18.16 18.38
N ALA A 300 -1.75 -17.98 19.51
CA ALA A 300 -1.33 -18.55 20.78
C ALA A 300 -1.36 -20.08 20.75
N LEU A 301 -2.42 -20.67 20.20
CA LEU A 301 -2.54 -22.12 20.04
C LEU A 301 -1.46 -22.69 19.09
N GLU A 302 -1.19 -22.00 17.96
CA GLU A 302 -0.11 -22.41 17.03
C GLU A 302 1.26 -22.43 17.75
N ARG A 303 1.57 -21.43 18.56
CA ARG A 303 2.82 -21.39 19.36
C ARG A 303 2.93 -22.48 20.41
N LEU A 304 1.80 -22.96 20.92
CA LEU A 304 1.73 -24.08 21.86
C LEU A 304 1.78 -25.44 21.15
N GLY A 305 1.83 -25.47 19.82
CA GLY A 305 1.80 -26.73 19.04
C GLY A 305 0.41 -27.33 18.86
N GLU A 306 -0.64 -26.59 19.26
CA GLU A 306 -2.05 -26.99 19.16
C GLU A 306 -2.63 -26.70 17.77
N ASP A 307 -1.96 -27.18 16.72
CA ASP A 307 -2.22 -26.82 15.32
C ASP A 307 -3.67 -27.07 14.87
N ARG A 308 -4.29 -28.16 15.29
CA ARG A 308 -5.69 -28.49 14.95
C ARG A 308 -6.66 -27.49 15.57
N ASN A 309 -6.47 -27.16 16.84
CA ASN A 309 -7.28 -26.18 17.54
C ASN A 309 -7.06 -24.78 16.96
N ALA A 310 -5.82 -24.39 16.68
CA ALA A 310 -5.47 -23.15 15.98
C ALA A 310 -6.18 -23.04 14.62
N LEU A 311 -6.16 -24.12 13.82
CA LEU A 311 -6.81 -24.16 12.52
C LEU A 311 -8.34 -24.08 12.62
N ALA A 312 -8.95 -24.69 13.63
CA ALA A 312 -10.39 -24.59 13.88
C ALA A 312 -10.80 -23.14 14.17
N VAL A 313 -10.08 -22.43 15.04
CA VAL A 313 -10.31 -21.02 15.37
C VAL A 313 -10.09 -20.13 14.15
N ALA A 314 -9.00 -20.33 13.39
CA ALA A 314 -8.74 -19.59 12.16
C ALA A 314 -9.82 -19.83 11.08
N THR A 315 -10.35 -21.06 11.00
CA THR A 315 -11.48 -21.40 10.10
C THR A 315 -12.74 -20.64 10.50
N TYR A 316 -13.04 -20.55 11.78
CA TYR A 316 -14.14 -19.74 12.29
C TYR A 316 -13.96 -18.27 11.90
N SER A 317 -12.77 -17.69 12.12
CA SER A 317 -12.46 -16.30 11.79
C SER A 317 -12.69 -15.99 10.30
N THR A 318 -12.24 -16.87 9.39
CA THR A 318 -12.46 -16.71 7.95
C THR A 318 -13.94 -16.78 7.53
N ARG A 319 -14.76 -17.55 8.22
CA ARG A 319 -16.21 -17.65 7.96
C ARG A 319 -16.99 -16.48 8.52
N ALA A 320 -16.58 -15.99 9.69
CA ALA A 320 -17.22 -14.85 10.34
C ALA A 320 -16.98 -13.53 9.56
N PHE A 321 -15.76 -13.37 9.01
CA PHE A 321 -15.35 -12.20 8.23
C PHE A 321 -14.58 -12.59 6.96
N PRO A 322 -15.27 -13.09 5.94
CA PRO A 322 -14.65 -13.65 4.73
C PRO A 322 -13.89 -12.62 3.88
N LYS A 323 -14.11 -11.32 4.07
CA LYS A 323 -13.43 -10.27 3.31
C LYS A 323 -12.12 -9.79 3.96
N LEU A 324 -11.82 -10.22 5.18
CA LEU A 324 -10.58 -9.87 5.86
C LEU A 324 -9.45 -10.81 5.41
N LYS A 325 -8.61 -10.35 4.49
CA LYS A 325 -7.51 -11.15 3.91
C LYS A 325 -6.57 -11.73 4.96
N PHE A 326 -6.24 -10.99 6.02
CA PHE A 326 -5.32 -11.45 7.07
C PHE A 326 -5.82 -12.71 7.82
N THR A 327 -7.14 -12.93 7.93
CA THR A 327 -7.67 -14.16 8.54
C THR A 327 -7.40 -15.37 7.65
N TRP A 328 -7.46 -15.21 6.33
CA TRP A 328 -7.12 -16.24 5.36
C TRP A 328 -5.63 -16.54 5.34
N GLU A 329 -4.80 -15.51 5.43
CA GLU A 329 -3.34 -15.63 5.51
C GLU A 329 -2.93 -16.39 6.78
N GLN A 330 -3.57 -16.12 7.91
CA GLN A 330 -3.37 -16.88 9.15
C GLN A 330 -3.76 -18.34 9.00
N ARG A 331 -4.95 -18.61 8.46
CA ARG A 331 -5.41 -20.00 8.22
C ARG A 331 -4.47 -20.77 7.30
N LEU A 332 -3.98 -20.13 6.24
CA LEU A 332 -2.97 -20.69 5.33
C LEU A 332 -1.64 -20.97 6.06
N ARG A 333 -1.17 -20.01 6.87
CA ARG A 333 0.08 -20.15 7.62
C ARG A 333 0.03 -21.34 8.58
N ILE A 334 -1.04 -21.45 9.36
CA ILE A 334 -1.23 -22.57 10.29
C ILE A 334 -1.27 -23.90 9.52
N LEU A 335 -2.01 -23.97 8.42
CA LEU A 335 -2.08 -25.18 7.60
C LEU A 335 -0.72 -25.56 6.99
N LYS A 336 0.09 -24.57 6.60
CA LYS A 336 1.42 -24.78 5.99
C LYS A 336 2.47 -25.25 7.01
N ASN A 337 2.46 -24.65 8.21
CA ASN A 337 3.53 -24.81 9.18
C ASN A 337 3.19 -25.83 10.28
N GLY A 338 1.91 -26.12 10.48
CA GLY A 338 1.45 -27.02 11.55
C GLY A 338 1.81 -28.49 11.28
N ARG A 339 2.59 -29.07 12.17
CA ARG A 339 3.11 -30.47 12.05
C ARG A 339 1.99 -31.49 11.88
N ASN A 340 0.86 -31.28 12.56
CA ASN A 340 -0.26 -32.20 12.61
C ASN A 340 -1.34 -31.97 11.56
N VAL A 341 -1.21 -30.92 10.71
CA VAL A 341 -2.25 -30.51 9.73
C VAL A 341 -1.71 -30.34 8.32
N ALA A 342 -0.41 -30.12 8.12
CA ALA A 342 0.18 -29.79 6.83
C ALA A 342 0.01 -30.91 5.78
N ALA A 343 0.00 -32.18 6.18
CA ALA A 343 -0.14 -33.34 5.31
C ALA A 343 -1.61 -33.70 5.00
N ASP A 344 -2.59 -33.06 5.63
CA ASP A 344 -4.01 -33.39 5.47
C ASP A 344 -4.60 -32.69 4.23
N GLU A 345 -4.71 -33.43 3.13
CA GLU A 345 -5.24 -32.95 1.87
C GLU A 345 -6.70 -32.44 1.96
N THR A 346 -7.50 -32.99 2.87
CA THR A 346 -8.89 -32.56 3.07
C THR A 346 -8.96 -31.12 3.61
N LEU A 347 -8.03 -30.74 4.48
CA LEU A 347 -7.92 -29.39 5.03
C LEU A 347 -7.53 -28.37 3.94
N TRP A 348 -6.61 -28.74 3.06
CA TRP A 348 -6.22 -27.92 1.91
C TRP A 348 -7.37 -27.72 0.92
N ARG A 349 -8.09 -28.78 0.61
CA ARG A 349 -9.29 -28.73 -0.25
C ARG A 349 -10.39 -27.88 0.37
N SER A 350 -10.56 -27.93 1.70
CA SER A 350 -11.51 -27.11 2.43
C SER A 350 -11.14 -25.62 2.34
N LEU A 351 -9.85 -25.28 2.55
CA LEU A 351 -9.37 -23.92 2.42
C LEU A 351 -9.67 -23.36 1.02
N GLY A 352 -9.25 -24.05 -0.05
CA GLY A 352 -9.49 -23.62 -1.43
C GLY A 352 -10.97 -23.44 -1.78
N ARG A 353 -11.85 -24.36 -1.33
CA ARG A 353 -13.30 -24.21 -1.52
C ARG A 353 -13.87 -23.01 -0.80
N ASP A 354 -13.47 -22.80 0.46
CA ASP A 354 -13.98 -21.69 1.27
C ASP A 354 -13.57 -20.35 0.67
N VAL A 355 -12.32 -20.18 0.26
CA VAL A 355 -11.85 -18.95 -0.39
C VAL A 355 -12.62 -18.68 -1.69
N LEU A 356 -12.78 -19.69 -2.55
CA LEU A 356 -13.54 -19.54 -3.80
C LEU A 356 -15.01 -19.21 -3.57
N ARG A 357 -15.65 -19.82 -2.57
CA ARG A 357 -17.06 -19.60 -2.28
C ARG A 357 -17.32 -18.22 -1.69
N LEU A 358 -16.51 -17.82 -0.72
CA LEU A 358 -16.72 -16.64 0.09
C LEU A 358 -16.04 -15.40 -0.51
N GLY A 359 -14.89 -15.60 -1.19
CA GLY A 359 -14.06 -14.54 -1.73
C GLY A 359 -14.25 -14.24 -3.23
N ARG A 360 -15.11 -14.98 -3.94
CA ARG A 360 -15.21 -14.89 -5.43
C ARG A 360 -15.55 -13.51 -6.00
N ARG A 361 -16.09 -12.60 -5.18
CA ARG A 361 -16.41 -11.21 -5.56
C ARG A 361 -15.34 -10.23 -5.12
N ASP A 362 -14.34 -10.69 -4.40
CA ASP A 362 -13.21 -9.90 -3.94
C ASP A 362 -11.98 -10.27 -4.76
N PRO A 363 -11.38 -9.33 -5.51
CA PRO A 363 -10.24 -9.60 -6.38
C PRO A 363 -9.03 -10.16 -5.63
N GLU A 364 -8.73 -9.66 -4.44
CA GLU A 364 -7.61 -10.10 -3.61
C GLU A 364 -7.79 -11.55 -3.15
N LEU A 365 -8.99 -11.92 -2.71
CA LEU A 365 -9.30 -13.28 -2.29
C LEU A 365 -9.36 -14.24 -3.47
N ALA A 366 -9.85 -13.79 -4.64
CA ALA A 366 -9.82 -14.58 -5.85
C ALA A 366 -8.37 -14.91 -6.27
N ALA A 367 -7.47 -13.91 -6.27
CA ALA A 367 -6.05 -14.11 -6.52
C ALA A 367 -5.41 -15.03 -5.48
N PHE A 368 -5.73 -14.85 -4.21
CA PHE A 368 -5.25 -15.69 -3.12
C PHE A 368 -5.68 -17.15 -3.27
N SER A 369 -6.94 -17.42 -3.68
CA SER A 369 -7.42 -18.77 -3.98
C SER A 369 -6.59 -19.47 -5.07
N LEU A 370 -6.27 -18.73 -6.15
CA LEU A 370 -5.47 -19.27 -7.25
C LEU A 370 -4.04 -19.56 -6.81
N GLN A 371 -3.46 -18.71 -5.97
CA GLN A 371 -2.14 -18.95 -5.39
C GLN A 371 -2.12 -20.22 -4.52
N ILE A 372 -3.17 -20.47 -3.72
CA ILE A 372 -3.31 -21.70 -2.93
C ILE A 372 -3.37 -22.93 -3.82
N ASP A 373 -4.22 -22.89 -4.86
CA ASP A 373 -4.37 -24.00 -5.79
C ASP A 373 -3.02 -24.36 -6.45
N ARG A 374 -2.27 -23.37 -6.96
CA ARG A 374 -0.99 -23.61 -7.63
C ARG A 374 0.11 -24.09 -6.70
N LYS A 375 0.30 -23.41 -5.58
CA LYS A 375 1.50 -23.60 -4.76
C LYS A 375 1.39 -24.77 -3.79
N TYR A 376 0.19 -25.09 -3.32
CA TYR A 376 0.01 -25.99 -2.20
C TYR A 376 -0.89 -27.20 -2.48
N ARG A 377 -1.82 -27.07 -3.41
CA ARG A 377 -2.83 -28.10 -3.62
C ARG A 377 -2.48 -29.11 -4.70
N PHE A 378 -1.68 -28.72 -5.68
CA PHE A 378 -1.37 -29.55 -6.84
C PHE A 378 0.12 -29.47 -7.22
N PRO A 379 1.01 -30.02 -6.37
CA PRO A 379 2.44 -29.98 -6.63
C PRO A 379 2.87 -30.88 -7.81
N THR A 380 1.99 -31.75 -8.32
CA THR A 380 2.31 -32.64 -9.46
C THR A 380 2.03 -31.94 -10.78
N HIS A 381 3.09 -31.71 -11.54
CA HIS A 381 3.04 -31.08 -12.85
C HIS A 381 2.45 -32.01 -13.92
N ASN A 382 1.13 -31.94 -14.09
CA ASN A 382 0.43 -32.55 -15.21
C ASN A 382 0.08 -31.45 -16.24
N PRO A 383 0.56 -31.52 -17.49
CA PRO A 383 0.33 -30.49 -18.51
C PRO A 383 -1.16 -30.19 -18.78
N ALA A 384 -2.01 -31.20 -18.71
CA ALA A 384 -3.46 -31.02 -18.88
C ALA A 384 -4.07 -30.20 -17.71
N TRP A 385 -3.62 -30.48 -16.49
CA TRP A 385 -4.04 -29.72 -15.32
C TRP A 385 -3.56 -28.28 -15.37
N GLU A 386 -2.30 -28.04 -15.74
CA GLU A 386 -1.73 -26.70 -15.91
C GLU A 386 -2.53 -25.87 -16.91
N THR A 387 -2.85 -26.45 -18.06
CA THR A 387 -3.70 -25.80 -19.07
C THR A 387 -5.09 -25.46 -18.52
N ALA A 388 -5.71 -26.35 -17.76
CA ALA A 388 -7.01 -26.13 -17.14
C ALA A 388 -6.95 -25.02 -16.08
N MET A 389 -5.89 -24.98 -15.27
CA MET A 389 -5.65 -23.92 -14.28
C MET A 389 -5.43 -22.56 -14.93
N MET A 390 -4.60 -22.48 -15.98
CA MET A 390 -4.40 -21.25 -16.73
C MET A 390 -5.73 -20.69 -17.27
N ARG A 391 -6.58 -21.54 -17.85
CA ARG A 391 -7.92 -21.13 -18.31
C ARG A 391 -8.84 -20.68 -17.18
N LYS A 392 -8.72 -21.34 -16.00
CA LYS A 392 -9.49 -20.95 -14.80
C LYS A 392 -9.04 -19.59 -14.28
N GLU A 393 -7.75 -19.36 -14.17
CA GLU A 393 -7.14 -18.12 -13.74
C GLU A 393 -7.58 -16.94 -14.61
N LEU A 394 -7.40 -17.05 -15.91
CA LEU A 394 -7.84 -16.01 -16.86
C LEU A 394 -9.33 -15.73 -16.76
N ARG A 395 -10.18 -16.76 -16.57
CA ARG A 395 -11.62 -16.56 -16.39
C ARG A 395 -11.97 -15.86 -15.08
N VAL A 396 -11.30 -16.21 -13.99
CA VAL A 396 -11.50 -15.57 -12.67
C VAL A 396 -11.11 -14.09 -12.78
N PHE A 397 -9.95 -13.79 -13.38
CA PHE A 397 -9.51 -12.41 -13.55
C PHE A 397 -10.43 -11.60 -14.47
N LYS A 398 -10.84 -12.13 -15.61
CA LYS A 398 -11.79 -11.44 -16.51
C LYS A 398 -13.15 -11.15 -15.86
N ARG A 399 -13.62 -12.00 -14.94
CA ARG A 399 -14.91 -11.83 -14.27
C ARG A 399 -14.88 -10.97 -13.01
N THR A 400 -13.75 -10.98 -12.32
CA THR A 400 -13.64 -10.40 -10.98
C THR A 400 -13.05 -9.00 -11.01
N LEU A 401 -12.26 -8.69 -12.05
CA LEU A 401 -11.46 -7.48 -12.07
C LEU A 401 -12.07 -6.34 -12.88
N ASP A 402 -13.10 -6.59 -13.69
CA ASP A 402 -13.71 -5.58 -14.61
C ASP A 402 -12.67 -4.65 -15.28
N GLY A 403 -11.42 -5.15 -15.46
CA GLY A 403 -10.31 -4.40 -15.98
C GLY A 403 -9.61 -3.44 -14.99
N THR A 404 -10.02 -3.38 -13.72
CA THR A 404 -9.51 -2.38 -12.76
C THR A 404 -8.23 -2.80 -12.05
N ARG A 405 -7.98 -4.11 -11.85
CA ARG A 405 -6.87 -4.66 -11.08
C ARG A 405 -5.79 -5.28 -11.99
N GLY A 406 -5.15 -4.45 -12.81
CA GLY A 406 -4.04 -4.87 -13.68
C GLY A 406 -2.86 -5.49 -12.92
N ASP A 407 -2.59 -5.05 -11.70
CA ASP A 407 -1.56 -5.58 -10.81
C ASP A 407 -1.75 -7.07 -10.50
N LEU A 408 -2.99 -7.49 -10.24
CA LEU A 408 -3.29 -8.92 -9.99
C LEU A 408 -3.21 -9.76 -11.27
N LEU A 409 -3.63 -9.20 -12.39
CA LEU A 409 -3.47 -9.84 -13.70
C LEU A 409 -1.99 -10.13 -13.99
N LEU A 410 -1.10 -9.15 -13.79
CA LEU A 410 0.33 -9.28 -14.05
C LEU A 410 0.97 -10.41 -13.25
N ARG A 411 0.61 -10.60 -11.98
CA ARG A 411 1.12 -11.71 -11.15
C ARG A 411 0.77 -13.08 -11.73
N VAL A 412 -0.43 -13.23 -12.29
CA VAL A 412 -0.83 -14.50 -12.93
C VAL A 412 -0.10 -14.71 -14.24
N LEU A 413 0.06 -13.65 -15.01
CA LEU A 413 0.80 -13.71 -16.28
C LEU A 413 2.26 -14.09 -16.07
N GLU A 414 2.88 -13.59 -14.99
CA GLU A 414 4.26 -13.96 -14.63
C GLU A 414 4.42 -15.47 -14.40
N ILE A 415 3.50 -16.08 -13.69
CA ILE A 415 3.51 -17.53 -13.42
C ILE A 415 3.35 -18.31 -14.74
N GLN A 416 2.46 -17.87 -15.62
CA GLN A 416 2.24 -18.51 -16.91
C GLN A 416 3.44 -18.36 -17.86
N ALA A 417 4.07 -17.18 -17.85
CA ALA A 417 5.26 -16.93 -18.67
C ALA A 417 6.47 -17.75 -18.20
N ALA A 418 6.63 -17.90 -16.86
CA ALA A 418 7.67 -18.75 -16.30
C ALA A 418 7.56 -20.22 -16.76
N ASP A 419 6.34 -20.73 -16.92
CA ASP A 419 6.09 -22.08 -17.42
C ASP A 419 6.55 -22.24 -18.89
N TYR A 420 6.24 -21.27 -19.78
CA TYR A 420 6.78 -21.26 -21.15
C TYR A 420 8.30 -21.23 -21.18
N LYS A 421 8.92 -20.43 -20.31
CA LYS A 421 10.39 -20.34 -20.23
C LYS A 421 11.01 -21.63 -19.72
N ALA A 422 10.44 -22.27 -18.72
CA ALA A 422 10.90 -23.56 -18.20
C ALA A 422 10.85 -24.68 -19.27
N LYS A 423 9.90 -24.58 -20.19
CA LYS A 423 9.76 -25.51 -21.34
C LYS A 423 10.58 -25.08 -22.55
N ASN A 424 11.35 -24.01 -22.47
CA ASN A 424 12.08 -23.38 -23.57
C ASN A 424 11.21 -23.07 -24.82
N ASP A 425 9.90 -22.80 -24.59
CA ASP A 425 8.95 -22.49 -25.65
C ASP A 425 8.84 -20.96 -25.86
N LEU A 426 9.89 -20.39 -26.44
CA LEU A 426 9.94 -18.96 -26.78
C LEU A 426 8.90 -18.56 -27.85
N LYS A 427 8.49 -19.48 -28.71
CA LYS A 427 7.44 -19.23 -29.73
C LYS A 427 6.07 -19.11 -29.04
N GLY A 428 5.74 -20.04 -28.16
CA GLY A 428 4.53 -20.00 -27.35
C GLY A 428 4.47 -18.76 -26.47
N LEU A 429 5.59 -18.41 -25.83
CA LEU A 429 5.73 -17.19 -25.03
C LEU A 429 5.42 -15.92 -25.85
N ALA A 430 5.96 -15.81 -27.06
CA ALA A 430 5.70 -14.68 -27.95
C ALA A 430 4.23 -14.58 -28.36
N VAL A 431 3.59 -15.70 -28.71
CA VAL A 431 2.15 -15.74 -29.04
C VAL A 431 1.30 -15.37 -27.82
N PHE A 432 1.68 -15.84 -26.65
CA PHE A 432 1.01 -15.54 -25.39
C PHE A 432 1.02 -14.03 -25.09
N TYR A 433 2.20 -13.39 -25.07
CA TYR A 433 2.32 -11.96 -24.78
C TYR A 433 1.68 -11.07 -25.85
N ARG A 434 1.84 -11.43 -27.14
CA ARG A 434 1.17 -10.70 -28.22
C ARG A 434 -0.35 -10.72 -28.10
N ARG A 435 -0.94 -11.85 -27.68
CA ARG A 435 -2.38 -11.94 -27.42
C ARG A 435 -2.78 -11.05 -26.26
N LEU A 436 -2.02 -11.09 -25.15
CA LEU A 436 -2.30 -10.28 -23.96
C LEU A 436 -2.23 -8.78 -24.25
N MET A 437 -1.20 -8.34 -24.96
CA MET A 437 -1.09 -6.95 -25.42
C MET A 437 -2.29 -6.53 -26.28
N LYS A 438 -2.78 -7.39 -27.15
CA LYS A 438 -3.97 -7.12 -27.97
C LYS A 438 -5.26 -7.06 -27.14
N GLU A 439 -5.41 -7.93 -26.15
CA GLU A 439 -6.60 -8.00 -25.29
C GLU A 439 -6.67 -6.81 -24.33
N ASN A 440 -5.54 -6.17 -24.00
CA ASN A 440 -5.42 -5.05 -23.07
C ASN A 440 -4.93 -3.75 -23.74
N ALA A 441 -5.12 -3.63 -25.04
CA ALA A 441 -4.65 -2.48 -25.80
C ALA A 441 -5.40 -1.17 -25.52
N ASP A 442 -6.57 -1.25 -24.90
CA ASP A 442 -7.35 -0.13 -24.38
C ASP A 442 -6.86 0.38 -23.01
N ARG A 443 -6.04 -0.44 -22.34
CA ARG A 443 -5.42 -0.15 -21.04
C ARG A 443 -3.92 0.08 -21.22
N SER A 444 -3.52 1.33 -21.41
CA SER A 444 -2.12 1.70 -21.64
C SER A 444 -1.19 1.30 -20.50
N ASP A 445 -1.64 1.39 -19.26
CA ASP A 445 -0.95 0.95 -18.05
C ASP A 445 -0.68 -0.56 -18.07
N VAL A 446 -1.71 -1.35 -18.32
CA VAL A 446 -1.62 -2.81 -18.39
C VAL A 446 -0.77 -3.25 -19.59
N PHE A 447 -0.92 -2.58 -20.75
CA PHE A 447 -0.11 -2.86 -21.93
C PHE A 447 1.39 -2.64 -21.66
N GLN A 448 1.76 -1.50 -21.07
CA GLN A 448 3.16 -1.21 -20.72
C GLN A 448 3.74 -2.26 -19.77
N ALA A 449 3.00 -2.59 -18.74
CA ALA A 449 3.43 -3.55 -17.74
C ALA A 449 3.56 -4.97 -18.31
N ILE A 450 2.62 -5.41 -19.16
CA ILE A 450 2.70 -6.68 -19.91
C ILE A 450 3.95 -6.68 -20.81
N PHE A 451 4.22 -5.59 -21.52
CA PHE A 451 5.35 -5.53 -22.43
C PHE A 451 6.69 -5.52 -21.69
N ARG A 452 6.82 -4.75 -20.60
CA ARG A 452 8.01 -4.77 -19.73
C ARG A 452 8.25 -6.15 -19.13
N GLN A 453 7.21 -6.83 -18.69
CA GLN A 453 7.31 -8.19 -18.18
C GLN A 453 7.79 -9.15 -19.28
N TYR A 454 7.28 -9.03 -20.50
CA TYR A 454 7.75 -9.81 -21.64
C TYR A 454 9.24 -9.57 -21.91
N GLN A 455 9.67 -8.30 -21.95
CA GLN A 455 11.09 -7.95 -22.12
C GLN A 455 11.98 -8.58 -21.03
N SER A 456 11.53 -8.56 -19.77
CA SER A 456 12.27 -9.21 -18.67
C SER A 456 12.43 -10.72 -18.88
N PHE A 457 11.43 -11.40 -19.41
CA PHE A 457 11.49 -12.84 -19.66
C PHE A 457 12.44 -13.21 -20.82
N ILE A 458 12.62 -12.31 -21.79
CA ILE A 458 13.47 -12.53 -22.98
C ILE A 458 14.80 -11.77 -22.92
N SER A 459 15.16 -11.16 -21.81
CA SER A 459 16.37 -10.35 -21.62
C SER A 459 17.58 -11.19 -21.77
N GLY A 460 18.08 -11.87 -22.37
CA GLY A 460 19.24 -12.74 -22.60
C GLY A 460 19.09 -13.56 -23.85
N GLU A 461 17.99 -13.36 -24.57
CA GLU A 461 17.73 -14.06 -25.82
C GLU A 461 18.41 -13.36 -27.03
N SER A 462 18.42 -14.02 -28.17
CA SER A 462 19.03 -13.47 -29.40
C SER A 462 18.33 -12.19 -29.86
N ASN A 463 19.08 -11.32 -30.56
CA ASN A 463 18.55 -10.09 -31.17
C ASN A 463 17.32 -10.35 -32.07
N ALA A 464 17.22 -11.51 -32.69
CA ALA A 464 16.06 -11.88 -33.50
C ALA A 464 14.79 -12.04 -32.64
N VAL A 465 14.89 -12.59 -31.42
CA VAL A 465 13.79 -12.73 -30.47
C VAL A 465 13.39 -11.36 -29.93
N LEU A 466 14.36 -10.54 -29.50
CA LEU A 466 14.14 -9.18 -29.01
C LEU A 466 13.48 -8.31 -30.09
N MET A 467 13.97 -8.37 -31.32
CA MET A 467 13.43 -7.68 -32.48
C MET A 467 11.97 -8.06 -32.77
N ARG A 468 11.64 -9.34 -32.65
CA ARG A 468 10.28 -9.82 -32.84
C ARG A 468 9.34 -9.25 -31.79
N ALA A 469 9.77 -9.24 -30.53
CA ALA A 469 8.99 -8.67 -29.42
C ALA A 469 8.69 -7.17 -29.63
N ALA A 470 9.70 -6.39 -30.03
CA ALA A 470 9.54 -4.98 -30.36
C ALA A 470 8.56 -4.74 -31.52
N LYS A 471 8.67 -5.52 -32.61
CA LYS A 471 7.73 -5.45 -33.75
C LYS A 471 6.30 -5.82 -33.36
N ASP A 472 6.09 -6.83 -32.52
CA ASP A 472 4.78 -7.25 -32.07
C ASP A 472 4.12 -6.16 -31.20
N ALA A 473 4.88 -5.53 -30.31
CA ALA A 473 4.40 -4.42 -29.48
C ALA A 473 4.06 -3.19 -30.33
N GLU A 474 4.94 -2.80 -31.26
CA GLU A 474 4.70 -1.68 -32.19
C GLU A 474 3.45 -1.92 -33.04
N ALA A 475 3.25 -3.12 -33.55
CA ALA A 475 2.08 -3.47 -34.37
C ALA A 475 0.77 -3.37 -33.58
N VAL A 476 0.78 -3.80 -32.31
CA VAL A 476 -0.39 -3.66 -31.42
C VAL A 476 -0.65 -2.19 -31.10
N PHE A 477 0.40 -1.44 -30.73
CA PHE A 477 0.33 -0.01 -30.45
C PHE A 477 -0.30 0.76 -31.61
N ASN A 478 0.26 0.62 -32.82
CA ASN A 478 -0.20 1.36 -33.98
C ASN A 478 -1.64 1.04 -34.40
N LYS A 479 -2.12 -0.19 -34.13
CA LYS A 479 -3.44 -0.63 -34.53
C LYS A 479 -4.55 -0.27 -33.52
N LYS A 480 -4.24 -0.29 -32.22
CA LYS A 480 -5.23 -0.28 -31.15
C LYS A 480 -5.13 0.90 -30.20
N ILE A 481 -3.92 1.32 -29.84
CA ILE A 481 -3.68 2.31 -28.80
C ILE A 481 -3.67 3.73 -29.38
N ARG A 482 -3.24 3.90 -30.63
CA ARG A 482 -3.20 5.18 -31.30
C ARG A 482 -4.63 5.68 -31.54
N THR A 483 -5.12 6.48 -30.62
CA THR A 483 -6.48 7.05 -30.69
C THR A 483 -6.46 8.45 -31.26
N LYS A 484 -7.60 8.85 -31.85
CA LYS A 484 -7.77 10.13 -32.57
C LYS A 484 -8.07 11.34 -31.66
N THR A 485 -8.10 11.17 -30.34
CA THR A 485 -8.48 12.23 -29.41
C THR A 485 -7.27 12.90 -28.73
N GLU A 486 -7.26 14.20 -28.76
CA GLU A 486 -6.17 15.16 -28.45
C GLU A 486 -6.04 15.52 -26.98
N GLU A 487 -6.30 14.65 -26.04
CA GLU A 487 -5.98 14.98 -24.65
C GLU A 487 -4.47 14.85 -24.40
N HIS A 488 -3.84 15.94 -23.97
CA HIS A 488 -2.40 16.01 -23.68
C HIS A 488 -1.88 14.86 -22.78
N PHE A 489 -2.63 14.49 -21.74
CA PHE A 489 -2.31 13.33 -20.89
C PHE A 489 -2.29 12.00 -21.63
N ARG A 490 -3.10 11.84 -22.68
CA ARG A 490 -3.09 10.66 -23.53
C ARG A 490 -1.86 10.62 -24.41
N LEU A 491 -1.42 11.77 -24.92
CA LEU A 491 -0.20 11.89 -25.72
C LEU A 491 1.05 11.59 -24.90
N ALA A 492 1.17 12.10 -23.68
CA ALA A 492 2.28 11.80 -22.79
C ALA A 492 2.42 10.28 -22.54
N LYS A 493 1.32 9.55 -22.49
CA LYS A 493 1.32 8.09 -22.35
C LYS A 493 1.64 7.34 -23.61
N GLU A 494 1.06 7.77 -24.72
CA GLU A 494 1.42 7.23 -26.02
C GLU A 494 2.90 7.41 -26.27
N THR A 495 3.46 8.55 -25.89
CA THR A 495 4.91 8.82 -25.93
C THR A 495 5.68 7.88 -25.02
N SER A 496 5.24 7.68 -23.78
CA SER A 496 5.88 6.72 -22.87
C SER A 496 5.88 5.29 -23.40
N ILE A 497 4.78 4.83 -24.03
CA ILE A 497 4.72 3.52 -24.66
C ILE A 497 5.68 3.45 -25.87
N GLN A 498 5.74 4.50 -26.69
CA GLN A 498 6.63 4.58 -27.83
C GLN A 498 8.11 4.53 -27.41
N HIS A 499 8.47 5.20 -26.29
CA HIS A 499 9.82 5.11 -25.72
C HIS A 499 10.15 3.69 -25.28
N ILE A 500 9.26 2.99 -24.56
CA ILE A 500 9.50 1.59 -24.17
C ILE A 500 9.66 0.67 -25.40
N ILE A 501 8.92 0.91 -26.47
CA ILE A 501 9.07 0.17 -27.73
C ILE A 501 10.40 0.54 -28.42
N ALA A 502 10.80 1.81 -28.35
CA ALA A 502 12.10 2.26 -28.88
C ALA A 502 13.27 1.61 -28.12
N ASP A 503 13.21 1.57 -26.79
CA ASP A 503 14.20 0.87 -25.96
C ASP A 503 14.29 -0.62 -26.31
N ALA A 504 13.16 -1.25 -26.63
CA ALA A 504 13.16 -2.64 -27.09
C ALA A 504 13.85 -2.82 -28.46
N TYR A 505 13.70 -1.85 -29.36
CA TYR A 505 14.43 -1.87 -30.63
C TYR A 505 15.94 -1.64 -30.44
N GLU A 506 16.31 -0.71 -29.56
CA GLU A 506 17.72 -0.46 -29.21
C GLU A 506 18.37 -1.69 -28.61
N ASN A 507 17.72 -2.34 -27.63
CA ASN A 507 18.18 -3.60 -27.05
C ASN A 507 18.28 -4.75 -28.06
N ALA A 508 17.57 -4.66 -29.18
CA ALA A 508 17.64 -5.60 -30.29
C ALA A 508 18.67 -5.20 -31.39
N GLY A 509 19.46 -4.13 -31.17
CA GLY A 509 20.47 -3.64 -32.11
C GLY A 509 19.91 -2.77 -33.24
N ALA A 510 18.71 -2.21 -33.11
CA ALA A 510 18.08 -1.37 -34.16
C ALA A 510 18.04 0.11 -33.76
N GLU A 511 19.18 0.69 -33.40
CA GLU A 511 19.36 2.05 -32.86
C GLU A 511 18.69 3.13 -33.72
N LYS A 512 18.94 3.17 -35.03
CA LYS A 512 18.34 4.16 -35.96
C LYS A 512 16.79 4.13 -35.91
N LYS A 513 16.21 2.94 -35.72
CA LYS A 513 14.76 2.81 -35.61
C LYS A 513 14.26 3.32 -34.25
N ALA A 514 15.00 3.04 -33.18
CA ALA A 514 14.70 3.53 -31.83
C ALA A 514 14.72 5.05 -31.77
N GLU A 515 15.76 5.70 -32.27
CA GLU A 515 15.88 7.16 -32.37
C GLU A 515 14.72 7.81 -33.16
N ARG A 516 14.37 7.24 -34.30
CA ARG A 516 13.25 7.72 -35.11
C ARG A 516 11.92 7.63 -34.38
N LEU A 517 11.70 6.57 -33.59
CA LEU A 517 10.47 6.42 -32.81
C LEU A 517 10.40 7.41 -31.66
N ARG A 518 11.51 7.60 -30.93
CA ARG A 518 11.60 8.61 -29.85
C ARG A 518 11.37 10.01 -30.40
N GLY A 519 12.13 10.45 -31.42
CA GLY A 519 11.98 11.78 -31.99
C GLY A 519 10.58 12.09 -32.51
N LYS A 520 9.90 11.10 -33.11
CA LYS A 520 8.50 11.26 -33.54
C LYS A 520 7.54 11.39 -32.36
N ALA A 521 7.78 10.67 -31.27
CA ALA A 521 6.97 10.70 -30.06
C ALA A 521 7.11 12.06 -29.34
N ASP A 522 8.34 12.51 -29.17
CA ASP A 522 8.68 13.75 -28.49
C ASP A 522 8.16 14.97 -29.24
N LYS A 523 8.33 15.00 -30.58
CA LYS A 523 7.80 16.06 -31.44
C LYS A 523 6.27 16.21 -31.29
N ARG A 524 5.52 15.09 -31.29
CA ARG A 524 4.06 15.12 -31.09
C ARG A 524 3.66 15.63 -29.71
N LEU A 525 4.43 15.30 -28.70
CA LEU A 525 4.18 15.76 -27.33
C LEU A 525 4.44 17.25 -27.21
N GLN A 526 5.53 17.74 -27.81
CA GLN A 526 5.89 19.16 -27.85
C GLN A 526 4.83 19.98 -28.59
N GLU A 527 4.44 19.57 -29.80
CA GLU A 527 3.38 20.23 -30.60
C GLU A 527 2.04 20.30 -29.88
N SER A 528 1.77 19.32 -28.98
CA SER A 528 0.57 19.34 -28.16
C SER A 528 0.70 20.28 -26.95
N ALA A 529 1.89 20.40 -26.35
CA ALA A 529 2.13 21.33 -25.25
C ALA A 529 1.95 22.79 -25.71
N GLU A 530 2.54 23.11 -26.86
CA GLU A 530 2.44 24.45 -27.47
C GLU A 530 0.98 24.88 -27.75
N ARG A 531 0.10 23.95 -28.12
CA ARG A 531 -1.35 24.25 -28.32
C ARG A 531 -2.15 24.45 -27.04
N TYR A 532 -1.61 24.10 -25.88
CA TYR A 532 -2.28 24.29 -24.59
C TYR A 532 -1.81 25.56 -23.87
N GLU A 533 -0.73 26.20 -24.35
CA GLU A 533 -0.21 27.48 -23.83
C GLU A 533 -0.85 28.69 -24.56
N ASP A 534 -1.44 28.49 -25.73
CA ASP A 534 -2.29 29.47 -26.45
C ASP A 534 -3.78 29.32 -26.04
#